data_b2c523e30bde263636fa8d2240cc5ced
#
_entry.id   b2c523e30bde263636fa8d2240cc5ced
#
_cell.length_a   1.000
_cell.length_b   1.000
_cell.length_c   1.000
_cell.angle_alpha   90.00
_cell.angle_beta   90.00
_cell.angle_gamma   90.00
#
_symmetry.space_group_name_H-M   'P 1'
#
loop_
_entity.id
_entity.type
_entity.pdbx_description
1 polymer ?
#
loop_
_entity_poly.entity_id
_entity_poly.type
_entity_poly.pdbx_seq_one_letter_code
_entity_poly.pdbx_strand_id
1 'polypeptide(L)'
;MELNSEIRKATDPIYKKISKAMPEIEWAVHAPYVYKINKLKKEKNAVILAHNYQTPEIYHGISDFSADSLALAVEAAKTKADMIIMCGVHFMAETAKLMSPEKKVFLPDMRAGCSLSVSYTHLTLPTTPYV
;
A
#
# COMPACT_ATOMS: atom_id res chain seq x y z
N MET A 1 -6.09 -4.69 19.60
CA MET A 1 -7.19 -5.50 19.04
C MET A 1 -6.87 -6.97 19.25
N GLU A 2 -7.82 -7.74 19.71
CA GLU A 2 -7.60 -9.16 19.98
C GLU A 2 -8.07 -10.06 18.85
N LEU A 3 -7.35 -11.15 18.65
CA LEU A 3 -7.69 -12.18 17.68
C LEU A 3 -8.81 -13.07 18.23
N ASN A 4 -10.00 -12.98 17.65
CA ASN A 4 -11.12 -13.87 17.97
C ASN A 4 -11.35 -14.90 16.86
N SER A 5 -12.30 -15.83 17.10
CA SER A 5 -12.58 -16.93 16.16
C SER A 5 -13.12 -16.45 14.80
N GLU A 6 -13.86 -15.36 14.76
CA GLU A 6 -14.38 -14.76 13.54
C GLU A 6 -13.26 -14.17 12.69
N ILE A 7 -12.39 -13.38 13.30
CA ILE A 7 -11.22 -12.78 12.64
C ILE A 7 -10.29 -13.88 12.12
N ARG A 8 -10.05 -14.93 12.93
CA ARG A 8 -9.22 -16.07 12.52
C ARG A 8 -9.78 -16.74 11.27
N LYS A 9 -11.05 -17.06 11.24
CA LYS A 9 -11.71 -17.66 10.07
C LYS A 9 -11.65 -16.78 8.83
N ALA A 10 -11.88 -15.49 9.00
CA ALA A 10 -11.86 -14.52 7.89
C ALA A 10 -10.46 -14.32 7.31
N THR A 11 -9.40 -14.41 8.14
CA THR A 11 -8.02 -14.17 7.74
C THR A 11 -7.20 -15.42 7.43
N ASP A 12 -7.70 -16.61 7.72
CA ASP A 12 -7.03 -17.89 7.42
C ASP A 12 -6.59 -18.03 5.94
N PRO A 13 -7.42 -17.70 4.95
CA PRO A 13 -7.01 -17.80 3.55
C PRO A 13 -5.81 -16.89 3.21
N ILE A 14 -5.73 -15.74 3.88
CA ILE A 14 -4.62 -14.80 3.73
C ILE A 14 -3.37 -15.39 4.39
N TYR A 15 -3.51 -15.90 5.61
CA TYR A 15 -2.40 -16.48 6.35
C TYR A 15 -1.75 -17.65 5.60
N LYS A 16 -2.54 -18.49 4.95
CA LYS A 16 -2.01 -19.60 4.13
C LYS A 16 -1.02 -19.14 3.05
N LYS A 17 -1.22 -17.93 2.51
CA LYS A 17 -0.31 -17.37 1.50
C LYS A 17 1.01 -16.88 2.08
N ILE A 18 1.01 -16.44 3.34
CA ILE A 18 2.16 -15.80 3.97
C ILE A 18 2.80 -16.65 5.07
N SER A 19 2.26 -17.82 5.38
CA SER A 19 2.73 -18.69 6.47
C SER A 19 4.20 -19.08 6.39
N LYS A 20 4.78 -19.09 5.19
CA LYS A 20 6.21 -19.35 4.98
C LYS A 20 7.11 -18.16 5.36
N ALA A 21 6.56 -16.96 5.32
CA ALA A 21 7.29 -15.71 5.57
C ALA A 21 7.02 -15.12 6.95
N MET A 22 5.95 -15.54 7.61
CA MET A 22 5.50 -14.96 8.88
C MET A 22 5.03 -16.06 9.85
N PRO A 23 5.61 -16.15 11.06
CA PRO A 23 5.14 -17.07 12.09
C PRO A 23 3.71 -16.77 12.56
N GLU A 24 3.00 -17.79 13.05
CA GLU A 24 1.60 -17.63 13.52
C GLU A 24 1.47 -16.62 14.66
N ILE A 25 2.46 -16.56 15.54
CA ILE A 25 2.46 -15.62 16.67
C ILE A 25 2.51 -14.16 16.21
N GLU A 26 3.25 -13.89 15.15
CA GLU A 26 3.34 -12.56 14.55
C GLU A 26 2.06 -12.24 13.77
N TRP A 27 1.54 -13.21 13.02
CA TRP A 27 0.28 -13.07 12.32
C TRP A 27 -0.89 -12.76 13.27
N ALA A 28 -0.91 -13.34 14.45
CA ALA A 28 -1.93 -13.09 15.45
C ALA A 28 -2.04 -11.61 15.85
N VAL A 29 -0.94 -10.86 15.76
CA VAL A 29 -0.92 -9.41 15.99
C VAL A 29 -1.48 -8.64 14.80
N HIS A 30 -1.20 -9.07 13.58
CA HIS A 30 -1.62 -8.39 12.36
C HIS A 30 -3.05 -8.73 11.90
N ALA A 31 -3.50 -9.95 12.13
CA ALA A 31 -4.79 -10.43 11.64
C ALA A 31 -6.00 -9.55 12.00
N PRO A 32 -6.15 -9.03 13.23
CA PRO A 32 -7.24 -8.14 13.57
C PRO A 32 -7.23 -6.83 12.76
N TYR A 33 -6.06 -6.28 12.51
CA TYR A 33 -5.91 -5.08 11.70
C TYR A 33 -6.22 -5.34 10.23
N VAL A 34 -5.71 -6.43 9.67
CA VAL A 34 -6.02 -6.87 8.30
C VAL A 34 -7.53 -7.04 8.10
N TYR A 35 -8.20 -7.70 9.03
CA TYR A 35 -9.64 -7.88 9.01
C TYR A 35 -10.39 -6.55 8.99
N LYS A 36 -10.04 -5.64 9.91
CA LYS A 36 -10.68 -4.33 10.02
C LYS A 36 -10.43 -3.46 8.80
N ILE A 37 -9.21 -3.43 8.28
CA ILE A 37 -8.85 -2.68 7.09
C ILE A 37 -9.65 -3.17 5.88
N ASN A 38 -9.72 -4.48 5.66
CA ASN A 38 -10.49 -5.05 4.56
C ASN A 38 -11.99 -4.76 4.66
N LYS A 39 -12.53 -4.69 5.88
CA LYS A 39 -13.91 -4.29 6.11
C LYS A 39 -14.14 -2.82 5.78
N LEU A 40 -13.30 -1.94 6.32
CA LEU A 40 -13.38 -0.48 6.08
C LEU A 40 -13.19 -0.13 4.60
N LYS A 41 -12.29 -0.82 3.93
CA LYS A 41 -12.03 -0.65 2.49
C LYS A 41 -13.31 -0.82 1.66
N LYS A 42 -14.10 -1.85 1.96
CA LYS A 42 -15.39 -2.09 1.31
C LYS A 42 -16.42 -1.00 1.66
N GLU A 43 -16.51 -0.64 2.94
CA GLU A 43 -17.46 0.39 3.41
C GLU A 43 -17.17 1.77 2.80
N LYS A 44 -15.90 2.11 2.59
CA LYS A 44 -15.47 3.42 2.08
C LYS A 44 -15.30 3.47 0.57
N ASN A 45 -15.56 2.40 -0.15
CA ASN A 45 -15.25 2.28 -1.57
C ASN A 45 -13.81 2.69 -1.88
N ALA A 46 -12.87 2.12 -1.13
CA ALA A 46 -11.45 2.40 -1.23
C ALA A 46 -10.69 1.23 -1.88
N VAL A 47 -9.64 1.55 -2.61
CA VAL A 47 -8.69 0.58 -3.14
C VAL A 47 -7.33 0.80 -2.51
N ILE A 48 -6.64 -0.28 -2.18
CA ILE A 48 -5.28 -0.24 -1.65
C ILE A 48 -4.32 -0.75 -2.73
N LEU A 49 -3.45 0.13 -3.15
CA LEU A 49 -2.37 -0.15 -4.11
C LEU A 49 -1.06 -0.26 -3.35
N ALA A 50 -0.37 -1.38 -3.46
CA ALA A 50 0.87 -1.64 -2.72
C ALA A 50 2.04 -1.86 -3.66
N HIS A 51 3.18 -1.26 -3.34
CA HIS A 51 4.41 -1.53 -4.07
C HIS A 51 4.96 -2.93 -3.74
N ASN A 52 5.68 -3.52 -4.68
CA ASN A 52 6.23 -4.87 -4.58
C ASN A 52 7.16 -5.10 -3.36
N TYR A 53 7.74 -4.05 -2.80
CA TYR A 53 8.64 -4.18 -1.63
C TYR A 53 7.91 -4.11 -0.27
N GLN A 54 6.59 -3.98 -0.26
CA GLN A 54 5.83 -3.99 0.98
C GLN A 54 5.90 -5.35 1.69
N THR A 55 5.74 -5.32 3.01
CA THR A 55 5.76 -6.52 3.84
C THR A 55 4.60 -7.47 3.50
N PRO A 56 4.75 -8.79 3.77
CA PRO A 56 3.76 -9.78 3.36
C PRO A 56 2.33 -9.50 3.84
N GLU A 57 2.15 -8.97 5.04
CA GLU A 57 0.84 -8.64 5.59
C GLU A 57 0.14 -7.51 4.83
N ILE A 58 0.90 -6.59 4.25
CA ILE A 58 0.38 -5.53 3.39
C ILE A 58 0.15 -6.07 1.98
N TYR A 59 1.17 -6.70 1.40
CA TYR A 59 1.16 -7.20 0.04
C TYR A 59 0.04 -8.23 -0.21
N HIS A 60 -0.11 -9.21 0.67
CA HIS A 60 -1.09 -10.28 0.54
C HIS A 60 -2.36 -10.06 1.38
N GLY A 61 -2.25 -9.25 2.45
CA GLY A 61 -3.33 -9.11 3.43
C GLY A 61 -4.37 -8.07 3.06
N ILE A 62 -3.94 -6.88 2.67
CA ILE A 62 -4.83 -5.74 2.49
C ILE A 62 -4.81 -5.14 1.08
N SER A 63 -3.77 -5.34 0.29
CA SER A 63 -3.69 -4.76 -1.04
C SER A 63 -4.68 -5.40 -2.01
N ASP A 64 -5.26 -4.58 -2.87
CA ASP A 64 -6.09 -5.03 -3.99
C ASP A 64 -5.25 -5.28 -5.24
N PHE A 65 -4.20 -4.51 -5.39
CA PHE A 65 -3.26 -4.62 -6.49
C PHE A 65 -1.84 -4.32 -6.01
N SER A 66 -0.90 -5.12 -6.45
CA SER A 66 0.51 -4.98 -6.08
C SER A 66 1.39 -5.03 -7.31
N ALA A 67 2.25 -4.04 -7.49
CA ALA A 67 3.10 -3.92 -8.66
C ALA A 67 4.25 -2.94 -8.44
N ASP A 68 4.98 -2.64 -9.50
CA ASP A 68 5.94 -1.54 -9.54
C ASP A 68 5.23 -0.17 -9.64
N SER A 69 6.02 0.89 -9.54
CA SER A 69 5.50 2.26 -9.51
C SER A 69 4.68 2.64 -10.74
N LEU A 70 5.10 2.22 -11.93
CA LEU A 70 4.40 2.55 -13.17
C LEU A 70 3.06 1.82 -13.27
N ALA A 71 3.04 0.53 -12.99
CA ALA A 71 1.83 -0.25 -13.02
C ALA A 71 0.81 0.21 -11.97
N LEU A 72 1.28 0.63 -10.79
CA LEU A 72 0.41 1.22 -9.77
C LEU A 72 -0.23 2.54 -10.22
N ALA A 73 0.53 3.40 -10.90
CA ALA A 73 -0.01 4.65 -11.45
C ALA A 73 -1.08 4.39 -12.51
N VAL A 74 -0.86 3.43 -13.38
CA VAL A 74 -1.85 3.02 -14.40
C VAL A 74 -3.10 2.44 -13.75
N GLU A 75 -2.95 1.62 -12.72
CA GLU A 75 -4.09 1.05 -11.99
C GLU A 75 -4.87 2.12 -11.22
N ALA A 76 -4.18 3.10 -10.66
CA ALA A 76 -4.82 4.25 -10.02
C ALA A 76 -5.75 5.01 -10.99
N ALA A 77 -5.33 5.13 -12.25
CA ALA A 77 -6.15 5.78 -13.29
C ALA A 77 -7.36 4.94 -13.70
N LYS A 78 -7.27 3.62 -13.64
CA LYS A 78 -8.33 2.70 -14.08
C LYS A 78 -9.36 2.39 -13.01
N THR A 79 -9.01 2.47 -11.74
CA THR A 79 -9.90 2.05 -10.65
C THR A 79 -11.17 2.90 -10.60
N LYS A 80 -12.27 2.26 -10.26
CA LYS A 80 -13.56 2.93 -10.03
C LYS A 80 -13.78 3.35 -8.57
N ALA A 81 -12.84 3.04 -7.69
CA ALA A 81 -12.92 3.43 -6.29
C ALA A 81 -12.82 4.95 -6.13
N ASP A 82 -13.50 5.48 -5.11
CA ASP A 82 -13.46 6.92 -4.79
C ASP A 82 -12.19 7.33 -4.05
N MET A 83 -11.59 6.39 -3.34
CA MET A 83 -10.38 6.57 -2.54
C MET A 83 -9.30 5.61 -2.98
N ILE A 84 -8.07 6.11 -3.05
CA ILE A 84 -6.87 5.33 -3.28
C ILE A 84 -5.96 5.46 -2.07
N ILE A 85 -5.56 4.33 -1.49
CA ILE A 85 -4.55 4.28 -0.44
C ILE A 85 -3.29 3.70 -1.05
N MET A 86 -2.24 4.51 -1.12
CA MET A 86 -0.98 4.12 -1.73
C MET A 86 0.00 3.64 -0.66
N CYS A 87 0.23 2.33 -0.61
CA CYS A 87 1.26 1.72 0.24
C CYS A 87 2.58 1.67 -0.53
N GLY A 88 3.31 2.76 -0.44
CA GLY A 88 4.58 2.98 -1.11
C GLY A 88 5.22 4.26 -0.61
N VAL A 89 6.02 4.90 -1.41
CA VAL A 89 6.66 6.16 -1.08
C VAL A 89 5.86 7.37 -1.57
N HIS A 90 6.16 8.54 -1.02
CA HIS A 90 5.40 9.76 -1.23
C HIS A 90 5.20 10.12 -2.71
N PHE A 91 6.25 10.04 -3.54
CA PHE A 91 6.14 10.39 -4.96
C PHE A 91 5.16 9.48 -5.73
N MET A 92 4.98 8.22 -5.30
CA MET A 92 4.00 7.32 -5.92
C MET A 92 2.56 7.78 -5.66
N ALA A 93 2.29 8.29 -4.46
CA ALA A 93 0.99 8.89 -4.13
C ALA A 93 0.74 10.17 -4.94
N GLU A 94 1.75 11.00 -5.12
CA GLU A 94 1.67 12.19 -5.98
C GLU A 94 1.37 11.81 -7.44
N THR A 95 2.06 10.80 -7.97
CA THR A 95 1.80 10.30 -9.32
C THR A 95 0.38 9.77 -9.46
N ALA A 96 -0.10 8.99 -8.49
CA ALA A 96 -1.47 8.50 -8.48
C ALA A 96 -2.49 9.65 -8.47
N LYS A 97 -2.21 10.71 -7.71
CA LYS A 97 -3.05 11.92 -7.66
C LYS A 97 -3.08 12.68 -8.99
N LEU A 98 -1.93 12.78 -9.65
CA LEU A 98 -1.85 13.40 -10.99
C LEU A 98 -2.63 12.60 -12.04
N MET A 99 -2.59 11.27 -11.96
CA MET A 99 -3.31 10.39 -12.88
C MET A 99 -4.83 10.35 -12.60
N SER A 100 -5.25 10.67 -11.40
CA SER A 100 -6.65 10.64 -10.97
C SER A 100 -6.96 11.85 -10.07
N PRO A 101 -6.99 13.07 -10.64
CA PRO A 101 -7.12 14.30 -9.83
C PRO A 101 -8.44 14.41 -9.07
N GLU A 102 -9.49 13.76 -9.55
CA GLU A 102 -10.82 13.76 -8.93
C GLU A 102 -10.93 12.81 -7.73
N LYS A 103 -9.98 11.88 -7.56
CA LYS A 103 -10.00 10.89 -6.49
C LYS A 103 -9.23 11.39 -5.26
N LYS A 104 -9.63 10.88 -4.10
CA LYS A 104 -8.88 11.09 -2.86
C LYS A 104 -7.75 10.07 -2.80
N VAL A 105 -6.51 10.55 -2.72
CA VAL A 105 -5.32 9.71 -2.61
C VAL A 105 -4.70 9.92 -1.22
N PHE A 106 -4.52 8.83 -0.50
CA PHE A 106 -3.94 8.83 0.83
C PHE A 106 -2.63 8.05 0.86
N LEU A 107 -1.70 8.55 1.64
CA LEU A 107 -0.46 7.88 1.98
C LEU A 107 -0.46 7.60 3.49
N PRO A 108 -0.25 6.34 3.93
CA PRO A 108 -0.30 6.01 5.37
C PRO A 108 0.71 6.77 6.22
N ASP A 109 1.88 7.10 5.69
CA ASP A 109 2.89 7.91 6.35
C ASP A 109 3.51 8.91 5.35
N MET A 110 3.28 10.18 5.59
CA MET A 110 3.81 11.27 4.74
C MET A 110 5.34 11.35 4.75
N ARG A 111 6.00 10.72 5.72
CA ARG A 111 7.47 10.64 5.80
C ARG A 111 8.04 9.51 4.94
N ALA A 112 7.20 8.66 4.37
CA ALA A 112 7.64 7.57 3.52
C ALA A 112 8.34 8.12 2.28
N GLY A 113 9.67 8.17 2.34
CA GLY A 113 10.54 8.69 1.31
C GLY A 113 11.31 7.59 0.59
N CYS A 114 11.90 7.97 -0.53
CA CYS A 114 12.81 7.13 -1.29
C CYS A 114 14.20 7.76 -1.30
N SER A 115 15.22 6.99 -0.92
CA SER A 115 16.61 7.45 -0.96
C SER A 115 17.05 7.86 -2.36
N LEU A 116 16.51 7.21 -3.38
CA LEU A 116 16.78 7.56 -4.78
C LEU A 116 16.25 8.95 -5.12
N SER A 117 15.08 9.32 -4.66
CA SER A 117 14.50 10.67 -4.87
C SER A 117 15.36 11.75 -4.22
N VAL A 118 15.79 11.53 -2.98
CA VAL A 118 16.67 12.44 -2.25
C VAL A 118 18.04 12.55 -2.92
N SER A 119 18.64 11.41 -3.29
CA SER A 119 19.93 11.35 -3.97
C SER A 119 19.89 12.09 -5.30
N TYR A 120 18.84 11.90 -6.06
CA TYR A 120 18.66 12.61 -7.34
C TYR A 120 18.62 14.13 -7.14
N THR A 121 17.85 14.61 -6.18
CA THR A 121 17.75 16.03 -5.86
C THR A 121 19.10 16.61 -5.44
N HIS A 122 19.85 15.94 -4.57
CA HIS A 122 21.14 16.41 -4.08
C HIS A 122 22.26 16.31 -5.10
N LEU A 123 22.28 15.26 -5.92
CA LEU A 123 23.35 15.02 -6.89
C LEU A 123 23.18 15.85 -8.16
N THR A 124 21.97 16.04 -8.63
CA THR A 124 21.75 16.74 -9.88
C THR A 124 21.82 18.25 -9.76
N LEU A 125 21.31 18.83 -8.69
CA LEU A 125 21.34 20.28 -8.48
C LEU A 125 22.76 20.86 -8.48
N PRO A 126 23.78 20.23 -7.84
CA PRO A 126 25.14 20.73 -7.88
C PRO A 126 25.90 20.43 -9.16
N THR A 127 25.54 19.39 -9.90
CA THR A 127 26.36 18.85 -11.00
C THR A 127 25.81 19.13 -12.38
N THR A 128 24.52 19.37 -12.49
CA THR A 128 23.88 19.70 -13.76
C THR A 128 23.23 21.06 -13.67
N PRO A 129 23.48 21.91 -14.64
CA PRO A 129 22.73 23.14 -14.66
C PRO A 129 21.38 22.81 -15.09
N TYR A 130 20.65 22.32 -14.79
CA TYR A 130 19.41 22.08 -15.10
C TYR A 130 18.62 22.78 -15.76
N VAL A 131 18.58 21.96 -15.91
CA VAL A 131 18.14 21.88 -16.46
C VAL A 131 17.00 22.10 -16.47
#